data_059aaf06ecbebedf2f76aac97ad04dd1
#
_entry.id   059aaf06ecbebedf2f76aac97ad04dd1
#
_cell.length_a   1.000
_cell.length_b   1.000
_cell.length_c   1.000
_cell.angle_alpha   90.00
_cell.angle_beta   90.00
_cell.angle_gamma   90.00
#
_symmetry.space_group_name_H-M   'P 1'
#
loop_
_entity.id
_entity.type
_entity.pdbx_description
1 polymer ?
#
loop_
_entity_poly.entity_id
_entity_poly.type
_entity_poly.pdbx_seq_one_letter_code
_entity_poly.pdbx_strand_id
1 'polypeptide(L)'
;MKIKPKQIIVALDLNSFNEVKDAIAYLDPNKFRIKVGKQLFISQGPPILDFLHEKGFDIFLDLKLHDIPNTVSKALLNIFKKKIWMTNIHLLGGEKMSRAAIEAKKDFDSILVGVTILTSLDEKFLLEMGIKKSLNDVVLKLAGDANKIGLDGVVCAVKDVKTIKQKFKNIITVTPGIRMKVIDDDQIRTSSLKSALDAKSDFMVLGREITEAKNKSEMIAELESYII
;
A
#
# COMPACT_ATOMS: atom_id res chain seq x y z
N MET A 1 0.98 21.85 6.86
CA MET A 1 1.22 20.47 6.42
C MET A 1 1.41 20.53 4.90
N LYS A 2 2.46 19.95 4.33
CA LYS A 2 2.72 20.00 2.88
C LYS A 2 2.95 18.60 2.35
N ILE A 3 2.24 18.21 1.29
CA ILE A 3 2.26 16.89 0.67
C ILE A 3 2.72 17.08 -0.78
N LYS A 4 3.63 16.23 -1.25
CA LYS A 4 4.00 16.25 -2.67
C LYS A 4 2.90 15.59 -3.50
N PRO A 5 2.70 16.02 -4.77
CA PRO A 5 1.79 15.33 -5.67
C PRO A 5 2.09 13.82 -5.71
N LYS A 6 1.03 13.01 -5.79
CA LYS A 6 1.11 11.55 -5.86
C LYS A 6 1.70 10.83 -4.62
N GLN A 7 1.85 11.50 -3.47
CA GLN A 7 2.16 10.81 -2.20
C GLN A 7 0.93 10.16 -1.56
N ILE A 8 -0.27 10.66 -1.87
CA ILE A 8 -1.52 10.06 -1.42
C ILE A 8 -1.98 9.02 -2.42
N ILE A 9 -2.31 7.84 -1.91
CA ILE A 9 -2.89 6.72 -2.64
C ILE A 9 -4.30 6.51 -2.13
N VAL A 10 -5.31 6.68 -2.99
CA VAL A 10 -6.73 6.47 -2.64
C VAL A 10 -7.08 5.00 -2.83
N ALA A 11 -7.51 4.33 -1.76
CA ALA A 11 -7.92 2.94 -1.82
C ALA A 11 -9.37 2.83 -2.30
N LEU A 12 -9.57 2.17 -3.43
CA LEU A 12 -10.89 1.84 -3.99
C LEU A 12 -11.32 0.44 -3.51
N ASP A 13 -11.76 0.36 -2.26
CA ASP A 13 -12.29 -0.88 -1.69
C ASP A 13 -13.81 -0.92 -1.96
N LEU A 14 -14.18 -1.03 -3.25
CA LEU A 14 -15.52 -0.94 -3.83
C LEU A 14 -15.86 -2.22 -4.59
N ASN A 15 -17.15 -2.40 -4.98
CA ASN A 15 -17.63 -3.65 -5.58
C ASN A 15 -17.96 -3.55 -7.08
N SER A 16 -18.15 -2.35 -7.61
CA SER A 16 -18.61 -2.15 -8.98
C SER A 16 -17.90 -1.03 -9.73
N PHE A 17 -17.93 -1.11 -11.07
CA PHE A 17 -17.44 -0.05 -11.95
C PHE A 17 -18.13 1.30 -11.70
N ASN A 18 -19.43 1.30 -11.41
CA ASN A 18 -20.17 2.54 -11.18
C ASN A 18 -19.69 3.24 -9.90
N GLU A 19 -19.53 2.48 -8.81
CA GLU A 19 -18.96 3.03 -7.57
C GLU A 19 -17.55 3.58 -7.80
N VAL A 20 -16.73 2.92 -8.61
CA VAL A 20 -15.39 3.40 -8.97
C VAL A 20 -15.47 4.70 -9.77
N LYS A 21 -16.33 4.79 -10.79
CA LYS A 21 -16.53 6.01 -11.57
C LYS A 21 -16.91 7.20 -10.69
N ASP A 22 -17.84 6.98 -9.77
CA ASP A 22 -18.29 8.00 -8.83
C ASP A 22 -17.18 8.42 -7.84
N ALA A 23 -16.37 7.47 -7.40
CA ALA A 23 -15.28 7.75 -6.47
C ALA A 23 -14.15 8.56 -7.11
N ILE A 24 -13.77 8.23 -8.37
CA ILE A 24 -12.67 8.91 -9.06
C ILE A 24 -13.07 10.22 -9.75
N ALA A 25 -14.36 10.53 -9.86
CA ALA A 25 -14.85 11.73 -10.55
C ALA A 25 -14.26 13.04 -9.98
N TYR A 26 -13.86 13.03 -8.71
CA TYR A 26 -13.30 14.18 -8.00
C TYR A 26 -11.77 14.11 -7.83
N LEU A 27 -11.11 13.06 -8.34
CA LEU A 27 -9.67 12.84 -8.16
C LEU A 27 -8.88 13.30 -9.40
N ASP A 28 -7.89 14.16 -9.18
CA ASP A 28 -6.92 14.53 -10.22
C ASP A 28 -5.80 13.47 -10.28
N PRO A 29 -5.59 12.76 -11.41
CA PRO A 29 -4.54 11.76 -11.57
C PRO A 29 -3.12 12.34 -11.48
N ASN A 30 -2.95 13.66 -11.59
CA ASN A 30 -1.67 14.32 -11.34
C ASN A 30 -1.37 14.51 -9.85
N LYS A 31 -2.39 14.47 -8.99
CA LYS A 31 -2.26 14.69 -7.54
C LYS A 31 -2.37 13.39 -6.74
N PHE A 32 -3.14 12.42 -7.22
CA PHE A 32 -3.45 11.18 -6.51
C PHE A 32 -3.05 9.94 -7.30
N ARG A 33 -2.76 8.88 -6.56
CA ARG A 33 -2.66 7.51 -7.06
C ARG A 33 -3.84 6.68 -6.57
N ILE A 34 -4.09 5.56 -7.22
CA ILE A 34 -5.19 4.65 -6.88
C ILE A 34 -4.64 3.32 -6.39
N LYS A 35 -5.22 2.77 -5.31
CA LYS A 35 -5.00 1.39 -4.89
C LYS A 35 -6.22 0.54 -5.28
N VAL A 36 -5.98 -0.49 -6.07
CA VAL A 36 -6.94 -1.56 -6.35
C VAL A 36 -6.61 -2.73 -5.43
N GLY A 37 -7.47 -2.99 -4.45
CA GLY A 37 -7.34 -4.12 -3.52
C GLY A 37 -8.01 -5.39 -4.02
N LYS A 38 -7.92 -6.46 -3.22
CA LYS A 38 -8.50 -7.78 -3.54
C LYS A 38 -9.99 -7.71 -3.83
N GLN A 39 -10.77 -6.96 -3.03
CA GLN A 39 -12.22 -6.84 -3.17
C GLN A 39 -12.59 -6.38 -4.58
N LEU A 40 -12.10 -5.22 -5.01
CA LEU A 40 -12.40 -4.66 -6.32
C LEU A 40 -11.84 -5.52 -7.45
N PHE A 41 -10.60 -6.01 -7.30
CA PHE A 41 -9.98 -6.83 -8.34
C PHE A 41 -10.68 -8.18 -8.55
N ILE A 42 -11.15 -8.83 -7.48
CA ILE A 42 -11.89 -10.10 -7.59
C ILE A 42 -13.27 -9.87 -8.22
N SER A 43 -13.93 -8.75 -7.88
CA SER A 43 -15.27 -8.47 -8.41
C SER A 43 -15.26 -8.01 -9.87
N GLN A 44 -14.26 -7.24 -10.32
CA GLN A 44 -14.24 -6.61 -11.65
C GLN A 44 -13.16 -7.15 -12.59
N GLY A 45 -12.18 -7.89 -12.07
CA GLY A 45 -11.08 -8.44 -12.84
C GLY A 45 -10.14 -7.40 -13.47
N PRO A 46 -9.29 -7.85 -14.44
CA PRO A 46 -8.34 -6.96 -15.11
C PRO A 46 -8.93 -5.72 -15.83
N PRO A 47 -10.17 -5.73 -16.37
CA PRO A 47 -10.74 -4.56 -17.03
C PRO A 47 -10.76 -3.29 -16.16
N ILE A 48 -10.82 -3.41 -14.83
CA ILE A 48 -10.78 -2.26 -13.94
C ILE A 48 -9.43 -1.53 -14.00
N LEU A 49 -8.34 -2.26 -14.21
CA LEU A 49 -7.00 -1.68 -14.35
C LEU A 49 -6.88 -0.89 -15.65
N ASP A 50 -7.37 -1.45 -16.75
CA ASP A 50 -7.36 -0.83 -18.06
C ASP A 50 -8.18 0.48 -18.01
N PHE A 51 -9.36 0.46 -17.41
CA PHE A 51 -10.20 1.65 -17.19
C PHE A 51 -9.49 2.76 -16.37
N LEU A 52 -8.83 2.40 -15.27
CA LEU A 52 -8.13 3.38 -14.43
C LEU A 52 -6.90 3.96 -15.15
N HIS A 53 -6.19 3.16 -15.95
CA HIS A 53 -5.11 3.65 -16.80
C HIS A 53 -5.61 4.64 -17.87
N GLU A 54 -6.75 4.38 -18.52
CA GLU A 54 -7.40 5.31 -19.47
C GLU A 54 -7.76 6.64 -18.80
N LYS A 55 -8.02 6.65 -17.49
CA LYS A 55 -8.23 7.85 -16.68
C LYS A 55 -6.94 8.54 -16.22
N GLY A 56 -5.76 8.01 -16.59
CA GLY A 56 -4.45 8.58 -16.28
C GLY A 56 -3.89 8.26 -14.91
N PHE A 57 -4.48 7.34 -14.16
CA PHE A 57 -4.01 7.02 -12.81
C PHE A 57 -2.85 6.02 -12.80
N ASP A 58 -1.85 6.31 -11.97
CA ASP A 58 -0.87 5.31 -11.53
C ASP A 58 -1.56 4.35 -10.54
N ILE A 59 -1.43 3.03 -10.76
CA ILE A 59 -2.14 2.01 -9.97
C ILE A 59 -1.20 1.28 -9.03
N PHE A 60 -1.54 1.23 -7.75
CA PHE A 60 -1.03 0.27 -6.79
C PHE A 60 -1.96 -0.94 -6.74
N LEU A 61 -1.57 -2.07 -7.34
CA LEU A 61 -2.32 -3.33 -7.27
C LEU A 61 -1.94 -4.09 -6.00
N ASP A 62 -2.82 -3.99 -5.00
CA ASP A 62 -2.60 -4.47 -3.62
C ASP A 62 -3.22 -5.86 -3.39
N LEU A 63 -2.62 -6.90 -3.98
CA LEU A 63 -3.09 -8.28 -3.85
C LEU A 63 -2.42 -9.05 -2.71
N LYS A 64 -1.31 -8.55 -2.16
CA LYS A 64 -0.52 -9.18 -1.10
C LYS A 64 -0.20 -10.64 -1.42
N LEU A 65 0.48 -10.86 -2.58
CA LEU A 65 0.80 -12.19 -3.06
C LEU A 65 1.61 -12.97 -2.02
N HIS A 66 1.15 -14.18 -1.72
CA HIS A 66 1.74 -15.05 -0.71
C HIS A 66 1.49 -16.50 -1.12
N ASP A 67 2.47 -17.12 -1.76
CA ASP A 67 2.38 -18.48 -2.29
C ASP A 67 3.82 -19.02 -2.50
N ILE A 68 3.97 -20.22 -3.05
CA ILE A 68 5.27 -20.77 -3.41
C ILE A 68 5.97 -19.87 -4.45
N PRO A 69 7.33 -19.85 -4.49
CA PRO A 69 8.11 -18.91 -5.31
C PRO A 69 7.70 -18.84 -6.79
N ASN A 70 7.48 -19.99 -7.42
CA ASN A 70 7.13 -20.07 -8.84
C ASN A 70 5.74 -19.45 -9.13
N THR A 71 4.77 -19.67 -8.26
CA THR A 71 3.41 -19.11 -8.40
C THR A 71 3.45 -17.59 -8.29
N VAL A 72 4.15 -17.05 -7.27
CA VAL A 72 4.31 -15.61 -7.08
C VAL A 72 5.03 -14.96 -8.24
N SER A 73 6.14 -15.56 -8.72
CA SER A 73 6.90 -15.06 -9.86
C SER A 73 6.05 -14.94 -11.12
N LYS A 74 5.30 -15.99 -11.47
CA LYS A 74 4.42 -16.00 -12.65
C LYS A 74 3.25 -15.01 -12.53
N ALA A 75 2.67 -14.86 -11.34
CA ALA A 75 1.64 -13.86 -11.08
C ALA A 75 2.19 -12.44 -11.27
N LEU A 76 3.38 -12.15 -10.72
CA LEU A 76 4.03 -10.85 -10.85
C LEU A 76 4.36 -10.50 -12.29
N LEU A 77 4.88 -11.45 -13.11
CA LEU A 77 5.12 -11.22 -14.54
C LEU A 77 3.84 -10.76 -15.27
N ASN A 78 2.68 -11.36 -14.96
CA ASN A 78 1.41 -10.95 -15.54
C ASN A 78 0.96 -9.57 -15.05
N ILE A 79 1.22 -9.23 -13.78
CA ILE A 79 0.94 -7.92 -13.20
C ILE A 79 1.81 -6.85 -13.87
N PHE A 80 3.11 -7.05 -13.99
CA PHE A 80 4.03 -6.08 -14.57
C PHE A 80 3.73 -5.80 -16.06
N LYS A 81 3.32 -6.81 -16.84
CA LYS A 81 2.84 -6.63 -18.22
C LYS A 81 1.64 -5.70 -18.33
N LYS A 82 0.86 -5.51 -17.26
CA LYS A 82 -0.26 -4.56 -17.17
C LYS A 82 0.20 -3.13 -16.82
N LYS A 83 1.50 -2.83 -16.84
CA LYS A 83 2.07 -1.50 -16.54
C LYS A 83 1.63 -0.96 -15.16
N ILE A 84 1.51 -1.84 -14.18
CA ILE A 84 1.18 -1.48 -12.80
C ILE A 84 2.35 -0.67 -12.21
N TRP A 85 2.05 0.51 -11.64
CA TRP A 85 3.03 1.37 -11.00
C TRP A 85 3.64 0.73 -9.75
N MET A 86 2.81 0.10 -8.87
CA MET A 86 3.25 -0.57 -7.65
C MET A 86 2.46 -1.85 -7.42
N THR A 87 3.13 -2.89 -6.92
CA THR A 87 2.47 -4.10 -6.39
C THR A 87 3.22 -4.62 -5.17
N ASN A 88 2.69 -5.64 -4.52
CA ASN A 88 3.27 -6.17 -3.28
C ASN A 88 3.25 -7.69 -3.17
N ILE A 89 4.16 -8.18 -2.32
CA ILE A 89 4.22 -9.55 -1.82
C ILE A 89 4.15 -9.53 -0.29
N HIS A 90 3.83 -10.65 0.36
CA HIS A 90 3.88 -10.77 1.80
C HIS A 90 5.24 -11.32 2.25
N LEU A 91 5.99 -10.61 3.11
CA LEU A 91 7.35 -11.01 3.52
C LEU A 91 7.38 -12.29 4.34
N LEU A 92 6.27 -12.68 4.98
CA LEU A 92 6.14 -13.98 5.65
C LEU A 92 6.23 -15.19 4.70
N GLY A 93 6.15 -14.97 3.38
CA GLY A 93 6.43 -16.00 2.37
C GLY A 93 7.90 -16.42 2.28
N GLY A 94 8.79 -15.72 2.99
CA GLY A 94 10.20 -16.06 3.15
C GLY A 94 11.11 -15.59 2.01
N GLU A 95 12.40 -15.80 2.20
CA GLU A 95 13.45 -15.28 1.32
C GLU A 95 13.36 -15.84 -0.11
N LYS A 96 13.09 -17.14 -0.28
CA LYS A 96 13.03 -17.77 -1.61
C LYS A 96 11.90 -17.17 -2.46
N MET A 97 10.72 -16.96 -1.87
CA MET A 97 9.59 -16.32 -2.56
C MET A 97 9.92 -14.87 -2.94
N SER A 98 10.51 -14.12 -2.02
CA SER A 98 10.87 -12.73 -2.24
C SER A 98 11.95 -12.55 -3.30
N ARG A 99 12.97 -13.45 -3.36
CA ARG A 99 13.96 -13.43 -4.44
C ARG A 99 13.37 -13.76 -5.81
N ALA A 100 12.45 -14.74 -5.89
CA ALA A 100 11.75 -15.05 -7.13
C ALA A 100 10.88 -13.87 -7.60
N ALA A 101 10.31 -13.10 -6.67
CA ALA A 101 9.55 -11.89 -6.96
C ALA A 101 10.44 -10.77 -7.55
N ILE A 102 11.64 -10.57 -7.00
CA ILE A 102 12.61 -9.59 -7.52
C ILE A 102 13.11 -9.99 -8.92
N GLU A 103 13.42 -11.27 -9.13
CA GLU A 103 13.82 -11.75 -10.45
C GLU A 103 12.73 -11.52 -11.50
N ALA A 104 11.46 -11.71 -11.14
CA ALA A 104 10.32 -11.41 -12.02
C ALA A 104 10.18 -9.92 -12.36
N LYS A 105 10.70 -9.03 -11.48
CA LYS A 105 10.62 -7.57 -11.64
C LYS A 105 11.72 -6.98 -12.52
N LYS A 106 12.86 -7.66 -12.70
CA LYS A 106 14.12 -7.06 -13.19
C LYS A 106 14.02 -6.25 -14.49
N ASP A 107 13.10 -6.61 -15.38
CA ASP A 107 12.89 -5.96 -16.68
C ASP A 107 11.73 -4.94 -16.66
N PHE A 108 11.24 -4.55 -15.47
CA PHE A 108 10.09 -3.67 -15.30
C PHE A 108 10.36 -2.54 -14.30
N ASP A 109 9.88 -1.34 -14.60
CA ASP A 109 10.03 -0.14 -13.76
C ASP A 109 9.03 -0.09 -12.58
N SER A 110 8.17 -1.10 -12.45
CA SER A 110 7.20 -1.19 -11.36
C SER A 110 7.88 -1.22 -10.00
N ILE A 111 7.26 -0.60 -8.99
CA ILE A 111 7.69 -0.68 -7.59
C ILE A 111 7.17 -1.98 -6.97
N LEU A 112 8.05 -2.77 -6.37
CA LEU A 112 7.69 -3.99 -5.65
C LEU A 112 7.97 -3.82 -4.16
N VAL A 113 6.90 -3.81 -3.34
CA VAL A 113 7.02 -3.63 -1.89
C VAL A 113 6.65 -4.90 -1.11
N GLY A 114 7.31 -5.10 0.02
CA GLY A 114 7.05 -6.22 0.92
C GLY A 114 6.10 -5.83 2.05
N VAL A 115 5.00 -6.57 2.24
CA VAL A 115 4.12 -6.40 3.40
C VAL A 115 4.79 -7.02 4.62
N THR A 116 4.99 -6.23 5.67
CA THR A 116 5.57 -6.69 6.94
C THR A 116 4.55 -7.50 7.75
N ILE A 117 4.01 -6.93 8.82
CA ILE A 117 2.90 -7.50 9.59
C ILE A 117 1.65 -6.67 9.32
N LEU A 118 0.52 -7.33 9.06
CA LEU A 118 -0.76 -6.65 8.82
C LEU A 118 -1.12 -5.75 10.01
N THR A 119 -1.63 -4.56 9.72
CA THR A 119 -1.99 -3.56 10.74
C THR A 119 -3.15 -3.99 11.65
N SER A 120 -3.87 -5.04 11.29
CA SER A 120 -4.89 -5.69 12.11
C SER A 120 -4.33 -6.69 13.15
N LEU A 121 -3.03 -7.01 13.10
CA LEU A 121 -2.40 -7.98 13.99
C LEU A 121 -1.60 -7.27 15.08
N ASP A 122 -1.57 -7.89 16.27
CA ASP A 122 -0.91 -7.40 17.47
C ASP A 122 0.15 -8.37 18.01
N GLU A 123 0.68 -8.09 19.19
CA GLU A 123 1.66 -8.96 19.85
C GLU A 123 1.05 -10.30 20.30
N LYS A 124 -0.25 -10.33 20.62
CA LYS A 124 -0.94 -11.56 21.01
C LYS A 124 -0.90 -12.59 19.87
N PHE A 125 -1.17 -12.13 18.63
CA PHE A 125 -1.03 -12.99 17.45
C PHE A 125 0.38 -13.60 17.32
N LEU A 126 1.43 -12.82 17.56
CA LEU A 126 2.81 -13.32 17.48
C LEU A 126 3.08 -14.40 18.53
N LEU A 127 2.59 -14.18 19.76
CA LEU A 127 2.73 -15.17 20.85
C LEU A 127 1.98 -16.47 20.54
N GLU A 128 0.78 -16.40 19.99
CA GLU A 128 -0.01 -17.55 19.54
C GLU A 128 0.72 -18.35 18.45
N MET A 129 1.49 -17.66 17.60
CA MET A 129 2.37 -18.29 16.60
C MET A 129 3.72 -18.77 17.16
N GLY A 130 3.92 -18.70 18.48
CA GLY A 130 5.16 -19.09 19.12
C GLY A 130 6.32 -18.10 18.97
N ILE A 131 6.07 -16.90 18.47
CA ILE A 131 7.07 -15.85 18.25
C ILE A 131 7.18 -15.00 19.52
N LYS A 132 8.28 -15.16 20.28
CA LYS A 132 8.54 -14.43 21.54
C LYS A 132 9.17 -13.04 21.35
N LYS A 133 9.24 -12.52 20.13
CA LYS A 133 9.78 -11.19 19.84
C LYS A 133 8.67 -10.15 19.85
N SER A 134 9.02 -8.90 20.17
CA SER A 134 8.08 -7.78 20.04
C SER A 134 7.64 -7.60 18.59
N LEU A 135 6.47 -7.04 18.38
CA LEU A 135 5.96 -6.74 17.04
C LEU A 135 6.92 -5.81 16.26
N ASN A 136 7.49 -4.84 16.95
CA ASN A 136 8.47 -3.92 16.37
C ASN A 136 9.74 -4.65 15.89
N ASP A 137 10.27 -5.60 16.67
CA ASP A 137 11.44 -6.39 16.27
C ASP A 137 11.14 -7.27 15.05
N VAL A 138 9.95 -7.86 14.97
CA VAL A 138 9.53 -8.66 13.81
C VAL A 138 9.38 -7.77 12.57
N VAL A 139 8.73 -6.61 12.69
CA VAL A 139 8.60 -5.65 11.58
C VAL A 139 9.97 -5.19 11.10
N LEU A 140 10.88 -4.83 12.01
CA LEU A 140 12.24 -4.41 11.66
C LEU A 140 13.06 -5.52 11.01
N LYS A 141 12.91 -6.77 11.48
CA LYS A 141 13.54 -7.92 10.83
C LYS A 141 13.05 -8.08 9.40
N LEU A 142 11.74 -8.07 9.18
CA LEU A 142 11.15 -8.19 7.85
C LEU A 142 11.56 -7.04 6.91
N ALA A 143 11.59 -5.80 7.43
CA ALA A 143 12.09 -4.65 6.67
C ALA A 143 13.60 -4.78 6.32
N GLY A 144 14.40 -5.32 7.24
CA GLY A 144 15.80 -5.64 7.00
C GLY A 144 16.01 -6.72 5.95
N ASP A 145 15.20 -7.79 6.00
CA ASP A 145 15.21 -8.84 4.98
C ASP A 145 14.85 -8.26 3.60
N ALA A 146 13.79 -7.42 3.52
CA ALA A 146 13.38 -6.73 2.29
C ALA A 146 14.50 -5.86 1.72
N ASN A 147 15.15 -5.05 2.55
CA ASN A 147 16.28 -4.21 2.16
C ASN A 147 17.47 -5.03 1.67
N LYS A 148 17.82 -6.11 2.39
CA LYS A 148 18.95 -7.01 2.05
C LYS A 148 18.78 -7.67 0.69
N ILE A 149 17.55 -8.08 0.34
CA ILE A 149 17.27 -8.77 -0.92
C ILE A 149 16.97 -7.81 -2.08
N GLY A 150 16.87 -6.48 -1.83
CA GLY A 150 16.70 -5.46 -2.85
C GLY A 150 15.25 -5.16 -3.24
N LEU A 151 14.27 -5.40 -2.36
CA LEU A 151 12.92 -4.85 -2.56
C LEU A 151 12.95 -3.33 -2.49
N ASP A 152 12.11 -2.67 -3.28
CA ASP A 152 12.05 -1.20 -3.34
C ASP A 152 11.53 -0.60 -2.03
N GLY A 153 10.64 -1.32 -1.32
CA GLY A 153 10.04 -0.79 -0.12
C GLY A 153 9.28 -1.81 0.71
N VAL A 154 8.63 -1.29 1.75
CA VAL A 154 7.79 -2.07 2.65
C VAL A 154 6.45 -1.39 2.94
N VAL A 155 5.41 -2.20 3.14
CA VAL A 155 4.15 -1.76 3.74
C VAL A 155 4.24 -1.98 5.25
N CYS A 156 4.07 -0.92 6.05
CA CYS A 156 4.21 -0.94 7.50
C CYS A 156 3.25 0.06 8.17
N ALA A 157 3.07 -0.02 9.49
CA ALA A 157 2.31 0.98 10.22
C ALA A 157 3.11 2.30 10.38
N VAL A 158 2.43 3.42 10.55
CA VAL A 158 3.07 4.76 10.72
C VAL A 158 4.10 4.77 11.84
N LYS A 159 3.81 4.12 12.97
CA LYS A 159 4.71 4.04 14.13
C LYS A 159 6.06 3.39 13.81
N ASP A 160 6.11 2.53 12.79
CA ASP A 160 7.30 1.76 12.42
C ASP A 160 8.22 2.55 11.46
N VAL A 161 7.65 3.55 10.74
CA VAL A 161 8.33 4.29 9.66
C VAL A 161 9.64 4.92 10.13
N LYS A 162 9.60 5.68 11.25
CA LYS A 162 10.78 6.39 11.76
C LYS A 162 11.94 5.44 12.01
N THR A 163 11.67 4.30 12.66
CA THR A 163 12.70 3.32 12.99
C THR A 163 13.22 2.59 11.76
N ILE A 164 12.32 2.27 10.80
CA ILE A 164 12.70 1.66 9.52
C ILE A 164 13.63 2.63 8.74
N LYS A 165 13.24 3.90 8.60
CA LYS A 165 14.03 4.91 7.88
C LYS A 165 15.38 5.22 8.53
N GLN A 166 15.48 5.14 9.85
CA GLN A 166 16.76 5.29 10.57
C GLN A 166 17.74 4.15 10.24
N LYS A 167 17.25 2.91 10.13
CA LYS A 167 18.07 1.73 9.85
C LYS A 167 18.33 1.50 8.36
N PHE A 168 17.35 1.81 7.51
CA PHE A 168 17.36 1.52 6.07
C PHE A 168 16.97 2.78 5.28
N LYS A 169 17.95 3.65 5.01
CA LYS A 169 17.73 5.02 4.51
C LYS A 169 16.98 5.10 3.17
N ASN A 170 17.18 4.12 2.29
CA ASN A 170 16.67 4.17 0.91
C ASN A 170 15.38 3.35 0.70
N ILE A 171 14.90 2.66 1.73
CA ILE A 171 13.69 1.83 1.59
C ILE A 171 12.43 2.72 1.54
N ILE A 172 11.57 2.47 0.57
CA ILE A 172 10.27 3.13 0.44
C ILE A 172 9.34 2.60 1.54
N THR A 173 8.57 3.49 2.15
CA THR A 173 7.54 3.14 3.14
C THR A 173 6.15 3.48 2.62
N VAL A 174 5.25 2.51 2.64
CA VAL A 174 3.83 2.66 2.29
C VAL A 174 3.01 2.40 3.55
N THR A 175 2.24 3.39 3.99
CA THR A 175 1.48 3.31 5.25
C THR A 175 -0.03 3.29 4.98
N PRO A 176 -0.71 2.16 5.19
CA PRO A 176 -2.16 2.07 5.11
C PRO A 176 -2.84 2.56 6.41
N GLY A 177 -4.16 2.72 6.34
CA GLY A 177 -4.97 3.09 7.51
C GLY A 177 -4.80 4.55 7.93
N ILE A 178 -4.53 5.43 6.97
CA ILE A 178 -4.41 6.86 7.22
C ILE A 178 -5.79 7.51 7.21
N ARG A 179 -5.99 8.45 8.14
CA ARG A 179 -7.18 9.29 8.29
C ARG A 179 -6.79 10.76 8.38
N MET A 180 -7.65 11.64 7.87
CA MET A 180 -7.51 13.09 8.11
C MET A 180 -7.67 13.40 9.60
N LYS A 181 -8.71 12.83 10.20
CA LYS A 181 -8.98 12.88 11.65
C LYS A 181 -8.98 11.46 12.19
N VAL A 182 -8.40 11.25 13.37
CA VAL A 182 -8.44 9.93 14.03
C VAL A 182 -9.89 9.66 14.48
N ILE A 183 -10.46 8.58 13.95
CA ILE A 183 -11.79 8.08 14.33
C ILE A 183 -11.57 6.65 14.80
N ASP A 184 -12.22 6.23 15.87
CA ASP A 184 -12.26 4.82 16.30
C ASP A 184 -13.07 4.03 15.26
N ASP A 185 -12.39 3.16 14.51
CA ASP A 185 -13.01 2.21 13.59
C ASP A 185 -12.42 0.79 13.79
N ASP A 186 -12.82 -0.17 12.96
CA ASP A 186 -12.39 -1.58 13.00
C ASP A 186 -10.88 -1.80 12.75
N GLN A 187 -10.13 -0.76 12.42
CA GLN A 187 -8.68 -0.86 12.25
C GLN A 187 -7.95 -0.53 13.56
N ILE A 188 -7.35 -1.53 14.17
CA ILE A 188 -6.60 -1.43 15.45
C ILE A 188 -5.45 -0.41 15.39
N ARG A 189 -4.96 -0.05 14.19
CA ARG A 189 -3.79 0.84 13.99
C ARG A 189 -4.05 1.91 12.94
N THR A 190 -5.08 2.73 13.14
CA THR A 190 -5.26 3.95 12.35
C THR A 190 -4.28 5.02 12.80
N SER A 191 -3.88 5.88 11.89
CA SER A 191 -2.99 7.01 12.16
C SER A 191 -3.45 8.25 11.41
N SER A 192 -3.21 9.43 11.99
CA SER A 192 -3.52 10.67 11.28
C SER A 192 -2.57 10.91 10.12
N LEU A 193 -3.06 11.62 9.11
CA LEU A 193 -2.24 12.10 7.99
C LEU A 193 -1.03 12.91 8.50
N LYS A 194 -1.24 13.75 9.51
CA LYS A 194 -0.16 14.50 10.17
C LYS A 194 0.91 13.58 10.74
N SER A 195 0.52 12.54 11.48
CA SER A 195 1.47 11.58 12.06
C SER A 195 2.28 10.84 10.99
N ALA A 196 1.67 10.50 9.86
CA ALA A 196 2.36 9.85 8.75
C ALA A 196 3.39 10.79 8.08
N LEU A 197 3.05 12.06 7.92
CA LEU A 197 3.97 13.08 7.40
C LEU A 197 5.13 13.36 8.36
N ASP A 198 4.86 13.50 9.66
CA ASP A 198 5.86 13.71 10.70
C ASP A 198 6.83 12.51 10.79
N ALA A 199 6.33 11.31 10.55
CA ALA A 199 7.15 10.09 10.45
C ALA A 199 7.93 10.00 9.13
N LYS A 200 7.65 10.86 8.13
CA LYS A 200 8.24 10.87 6.79
C LYS A 200 7.90 9.60 5.98
N SER A 201 6.65 9.14 6.05
CA SER A 201 6.16 8.10 5.16
C SER A 201 6.23 8.58 3.70
N ASP A 202 6.70 7.71 2.80
CA ASP A 202 6.81 8.08 1.38
C ASP A 202 5.45 8.08 0.70
N PHE A 203 4.61 7.08 1.00
CA PHE A 203 3.25 6.97 0.46
C PHE A 203 2.25 6.65 1.57
N MET A 204 1.11 7.33 1.52
CA MET A 204 0.03 7.24 2.51
C MET A 204 -1.24 6.74 1.84
N VAL A 205 -1.83 5.66 2.35
CA VAL A 205 -3.04 5.07 1.78
C VAL A 205 -4.25 5.49 2.59
N LEU A 206 -5.14 6.24 1.96
CA LEU A 206 -6.44 6.66 2.49
C LEU A 206 -7.54 5.88 1.77
N GLY A 207 -8.52 5.38 2.51
CA GLY A 207 -9.62 4.56 1.96
C GLY A 207 -10.98 5.15 2.26
N ARG A 208 -11.74 4.48 3.13
CA ARG A 208 -13.15 4.77 3.46
C ARG A 208 -13.45 6.24 3.72
N GLU A 209 -12.57 6.96 4.35
CA GLU A 209 -12.75 8.39 4.61
C GLU A 209 -12.99 9.21 3.33
N ILE A 210 -12.42 8.78 2.21
CA ILE A 210 -12.62 9.40 0.88
C ILE A 210 -13.80 8.76 0.16
N THR A 211 -13.83 7.41 0.08
CA THR A 211 -14.80 6.68 -0.74
C THR A 211 -16.21 6.73 -0.16
N GLU A 212 -16.34 6.82 1.16
CA GLU A 212 -17.61 6.89 1.91
C GLU A 212 -17.95 8.29 2.41
N ALA A 213 -17.18 9.32 2.04
CA ALA A 213 -17.44 10.70 2.43
C ALA A 213 -18.83 11.15 1.94
N LYS A 214 -19.61 11.79 2.83
CA LYS A 214 -20.92 12.36 2.48
C LYS A 214 -20.79 13.46 1.41
N ASN A 215 -19.72 14.25 1.50
CA ASN A 215 -19.36 15.27 0.51
C ASN A 215 -17.91 14.99 0.01
N LYS A 216 -17.81 14.19 -1.05
CA LYS A 216 -16.50 13.81 -1.65
C LYS A 216 -15.75 15.01 -2.19
N SER A 217 -16.46 15.95 -2.82
CA SER A 217 -15.84 17.16 -3.39
C SER A 217 -15.15 18.00 -2.31
N GLU A 218 -15.80 18.21 -1.17
CA GLU A 218 -15.24 18.97 -0.05
C GLU A 218 -14.04 18.25 0.58
N MET A 219 -14.15 16.93 0.80
CA MET A 219 -13.08 16.11 1.33
C MET A 219 -11.83 16.14 0.43
N ILE A 220 -12.02 16.03 -0.89
CA ILE A 220 -10.92 16.08 -1.84
C ILE A 220 -10.31 17.49 -1.89
N ALA A 221 -11.12 18.55 -1.91
CA ALA A 221 -10.63 19.92 -1.86
C ALA A 221 -9.80 20.19 -0.58
N GLU A 222 -10.23 19.67 0.58
CA GLU A 222 -9.44 19.74 1.81
C GLU A 222 -8.09 19.03 1.65
N LEU A 223 -8.06 17.80 1.12
CA LEU A 223 -6.82 17.07 0.86
C LEU A 223 -5.90 17.81 -0.13
N GLU A 224 -6.46 18.34 -1.20
CA GLU A 224 -5.70 19.09 -2.22
C GLU A 224 -5.07 20.37 -1.65
N SER A 225 -5.70 21.01 -0.65
CA SER A 225 -5.15 22.20 0.00
C SER A 225 -3.80 21.95 0.70
N TYR A 226 -3.48 20.70 0.98
CA TYR A 226 -2.18 20.28 1.53
C TYR A 226 -1.16 19.88 0.47
N ILE A 227 -1.57 19.70 -0.80
CA ILE A 227 -0.68 19.30 -1.90
C ILE A 227 -0.04 20.57 -2.51
N ILE A 228 1.29 20.54 -2.70
CA ILE A 228 2.11 21.65 -3.21
C ILE A 228 2.63 21.34 -4.60
#